data_21e0484a938f7e77387a5a3b8fffa1d4
#
_entry.id   21e0484a938f7e77387a5a3b8fffa1d4
#
_cell.length_a   1.000
_cell.length_b   1.000
_cell.length_c   1.000
_cell.angle_alpha   90.00
_cell.angle_beta   90.00
_cell.angle_gamma   90.00
#
_symmetry.space_group_name_H-M   'P 1'
#
loop_
_entity.id
_entity.type
_entity.pdbx_description
1 polymer ?
#
loop_
_entity_poly.entity_id
_entity_poly.type
_entity_poly.pdbx_seq_one_letter_code
_entity_poly.pdbx_strand_id
1 'polypeptide(L)'
;MDILAHLDVVPAGDGWSVTEPYMPVIKDGRVYGRGSADDKGPAIAAMYAMRAVKELGIPLNKNVRLILGTDEECGSSDIAHYYAVEKEAPMTFSPDADFPVINIEKGSLNGHFVAKWDTEEVSPRILSVSGGKIVNIVPGKATASVVGIGSAEILEKAEQVQKKTGVVFTCEESEGTVIIHAEGEGAHASKPEEGKNALTALLELLCMLPFAACSTTDAVEKLHRMFPSGDHQAEALGINLEDELSGKLTMNFSVLELNEDGLDGIFDSRIPICGTTENVLNVVKERWKKMGSHY
;
A
#
# COMPACT_ATOMS: atom_id res chain seq x y z
N MET A 1 31.12 5.25 -13.48
CA MET A 1 30.02 5.54 -12.56
C MET A 1 28.74 5.48 -13.35
N ASP A 2 27.74 4.79 -12.84
CA ASP A 2 26.40 4.77 -13.42
C ASP A 2 25.46 5.70 -12.64
N ILE A 3 24.57 6.37 -13.36
CA ILE A 3 23.43 7.08 -12.82
C ILE A 3 22.21 6.32 -13.32
N LEU A 4 21.43 5.78 -12.42
CA LEU A 4 20.26 4.95 -12.74
C LEU A 4 18.99 5.73 -12.47
N ALA A 5 18.22 6.00 -13.50
CA ALA A 5 16.93 6.68 -13.45
C ALA A 5 15.90 5.90 -14.28
N HIS A 6 14.61 6.22 -14.19
CA HIS A 6 13.59 5.53 -14.94
C HIS A 6 12.63 6.47 -15.69
N LEU A 7 11.94 5.93 -16.68
CA LEU A 7 11.02 6.67 -17.54
C LEU A 7 9.56 6.20 -17.45
N ASP A 8 9.33 4.99 -16.98
CA ASP A 8 8.00 4.50 -16.69
C ASP A 8 7.38 5.25 -15.50
N VAL A 9 6.12 5.04 -15.25
CA VAL A 9 5.36 5.74 -14.22
C VAL A 9 4.23 4.86 -13.71
N VAL A 10 3.89 4.99 -12.43
CA VAL A 10 2.66 4.38 -11.87
C VAL A 10 1.40 4.90 -12.57
N PRO A 11 0.28 4.17 -12.51
CA PRO A 11 -1.03 4.65 -13.01
C PRO A 11 -1.37 6.05 -12.50
N ALA A 12 -2.14 6.78 -13.28
CA ALA A 12 -2.47 8.18 -13.02
C ALA A 12 -3.05 8.43 -11.62
N GLY A 13 -3.90 7.52 -11.12
CA GLY A 13 -4.65 7.74 -9.87
C GLY A 13 -5.69 8.84 -9.99
N ASP A 14 -6.33 9.14 -8.88
CA ASP A 14 -7.36 10.18 -8.76
C ASP A 14 -6.80 11.44 -8.05
N GLY A 15 -7.63 12.51 -7.96
CA GLY A 15 -7.32 13.70 -7.18
C GLY A 15 -6.50 14.78 -7.89
N TRP A 16 -6.33 14.70 -9.18
CA TRP A 16 -5.66 15.72 -9.99
C TRP A 16 -6.46 17.01 -10.00
N SER A 17 -5.89 18.10 -9.47
CA SER A 17 -6.58 19.39 -9.30
C SER A 17 -5.91 20.54 -10.06
N VAL A 18 -4.66 20.40 -10.47
CA VAL A 18 -3.90 21.44 -11.18
C VAL A 18 -3.87 21.21 -12.68
N THR A 19 -3.76 19.96 -13.08
CA THR A 19 -3.75 19.53 -14.50
C THR A 19 -4.22 18.08 -14.61
N GLU A 20 -4.49 17.62 -15.81
CA GLU A 20 -4.66 16.19 -16.08
C GLU A 20 -3.30 15.46 -15.96
N PRO A 21 -3.28 14.18 -15.55
CA PRO A 21 -2.07 13.43 -15.25
C PRO A 21 -0.95 13.53 -16.29
N TYR A 22 -1.31 13.39 -17.56
CA TYR A 22 -0.38 13.34 -18.68
C TYR A 22 -0.35 14.63 -19.53
N MET A 23 -0.89 15.72 -18.99
CA MET A 23 -0.86 17.06 -19.59
C MET A 23 0.01 17.98 -18.73
N PRO A 24 1.34 17.92 -18.84
CA PRO A 24 2.23 18.66 -17.95
C PRO A 24 2.08 20.17 -18.10
N VAL A 25 2.06 20.88 -16.96
CA VAL A 25 1.99 22.34 -16.92
C VAL A 25 3.07 22.91 -16.00
N ILE A 26 3.54 24.12 -16.33
CA ILE A 26 4.38 24.92 -15.45
C ILE A 26 3.50 25.99 -14.81
N LYS A 27 3.41 25.95 -13.48
CA LYS A 27 2.63 26.90 -12.70
C LYS A 27 3.37 27.23 -11.41
N ASP A 28 3.45 28.50 -11.06
CA ASP A 28 4.09 28.99 -9.83
C ASP A 28 5.51 28.46 -9.60
N GLY A 29 6.31 28.36 -10.70
CA GLY A 29 7.68 27.87 -10.67
C GLY A 29 7.82 26.34 -10.45
N ARG A 30 6.73 25.59 -10.54
CA ARG A 30 6.70 24.12 -10.42
C ARG A 30 6.22 23.48 -11.71
N VAL A 31 6.69 22.26 -11.97
CA VAL A 31 6.19 21.38 -13.05
C VAL A 31 5.21 20.39 -12.44
N TYR A 32 3.97 20.38 -12.92
CA TYR A 32 2.94 19.43 -12.52
C TYR A 32 2.70 18.43 -13.65
N GLY A 33 2.59 17.16 -13.33
CA GLY A 33 2.31 16.07 -14.25
C GLY A 33 2.84 14.74 -13.72
N ARG A 34 2.23 13.63 -14.10
CA ARG A 34 2.70 12.29 -13.73
C ARG A 34 4.13 12.08 -14.28
N GLY A 35 5.06 11.62 -13.41
CA GLY A 35 6.47 11.41 -13.76
C GLY A 35 7.33 12.68 -13.71
N SER A 36 6.79 13.86 -13.32
CA SER A 36 7.60 15.09 -13.25
C SER A 36 8.58 15.08 -12.07
N ALA A 37 8.23 14.45 -10.95
CA ALA A 37 9.11 14.29 -9.79
C ALA A 37 9.76 12.90 -9.76
N ASP A 38 9.02 11.89 -10.09
CA ASP A 38 9.33 10.47 -10.07
C ASP A 38 9.18 9.92 -11.50
N ASP A 39 10.24 9.69 -12.29
CA ASP A 39 11.65 10.10 -12.02
C ASP A 39 12.22 10.94 -13.19
N LYS A 40 11.34 11.41 -14.15
CA LYS A 40 11.79 12.15 -15.34
C LYS A 40 12.47 13.49 -15.00
N GLY A 41 12.05 14.16 -13.92
CA GLY A 41 12.68 15.40 -13.46
C GLY A 41 14.13 15.15 -13.04
N PRO A 42 14.40 14.26 -12.08
CA PRO A 42 15.75 13.87 -11.67
C PRO A 42 16.60 13.30 -12.83
N ALA A 43 16.01 12.46 -13.70
CA ALA A 43 16.68 11.95 -14.90
C ALA A 43 17.21 13.07 -15.82
N ILE A 44 16.37 14.09 -16.08
CA ILE A 44 16.76 15.26 -16.88
C ILE A 44 17.80 16.11 -16.13
N ALA A 45 17.66 16.29 -14.81
CA ALA A 45 18.66 17.00 -14.01
C ALA A 45 20.05 16.32 -14.10
N ALA A 46 20.10 15.00 -13.98
CA ALA A 46 21.32 14.20 -14.15
C ALA A 46 21.94 14.39 -15.56
N MET A 47 21.10 14.32 -16.60
CA MET A 47 21.53 14.53 -17.98
C MET A 47 22.15 15.94 -18.18
N TYR A 48 21.51 16.98 -17.64
CA TYR A 48 22.03 18.35 -17.73
C TYR A 48 23.28 18.56 -16.91
N ALA A 49 23.42 17.90 -15.75
CA ALA A 49 24.67 17.91 -14.99
C ALA A 49 25.83 17.31 -15.78
N MET A 50 25.61 16.16 -16.44
CA MET A 50 26.61 15.55 -17.34
C MET A 50 26.95 16.47 -18.51
N ARG A 51 25.95 17.12 -19.10
CA ARG A 51 26.14 18.11 -20.17
C ARG A 51 26.98 19.29 -19.71
N ALA A 52 26.69 19.87 -18.54
CA ALA A 52 27.43 20.97 -17.97
C ALA A 52 28.92 20.63 -17.76
N VAL A 53 29.24 19.45 -17.22
CA VAL A 53 30.61 18.95 -17.06
C VAL A 53 31.33 18.88 -18.41
N LYS A 54 30.63 18.37 -19.44
CA LYS A 54 31.18 18.26 -20.80
C LYS A 54 31.42 19.63 -21.45
N GLU A 55 30.46 20.56 -21.37
CA GLU A 55 30.53 21.90 -21.94
C GLU A 55 31.60 22.79 -21.26
N LEU A 56 31.79 22.61 -19.95
CA LEU A 56 32.85 23.29 -19.20
C LEU A 56 34.26 22.69 -19.42
N GLY A 57 34.37 21.60 -20.17
CA GLY A 57 35.62 20.93 -20.42
C GLY A 57 36.28 20.34 -19.17
N ILE A 58 35.51 20.00 -18.14
CA ILE A 58 36.05 19.43 -16.92
C ILE A 58 36.59 18.01 -17.21
N PRO A 59 37.89 17.76 -16.97
CA PRO A 59 38.47 16.46 -17.27
C PRO A 59 37.91 15.40 -16.27
N LEU A 60 37.47 14.28 -16.80
CA LEU A 60 37.03 13.13 -16.03
C LEU A 60 38.05 12.00 -16.11
N ASN A 61 38.38 11.42 -14.96
CA ASN A 61 39.26 10.22 -14.88
C ASN A 61 38.49 8.90 -15.11
N LYS A 62 37.18 8.96 -15.15
CA LYS A 62 36.26 7.83 -15.32
C LYS A 62 35.10 8.21 -16.24
N ASN A 63 34.55 7.23 -16.92
CA ASN A 63 33.30 7.42 -17.67
C ASN A 63 32.11 7.55 -16.73
N VAL A 64 31.12 8.35 -17.15
CA VAL A 64 29.81 8.45 -16.54
C VAL A 64 28.76 7.98 -17.53
N ARG A 65 27.85 7.16 -17.11
CA ARG A 65 26.79 6.59 -17.94
C ARG A 65 25.46 6.87 -17.25
N LEU A 66 24.51 7.46 -17.97
CA LEU A 66 23.12 7.56 -17.54
C LEU A 66 22.35 6.39 -18.15
N ILE A 67 21.71 5.60 -17.30
CA ILE A 67 20.86 4.49 -17.66
C ILE A 67 19.42 4.92 -17.35
N LEU A 68 18.53 4.77 -18.33
CA LEU A 68 17.13 5.12 -18.23
C LEU A 68 16.31 3.83 -18.31
N GLY A 69 15.88 3.34 -17.14
CA GLY A 69 15.02 2.17 -17.02
C GLY A 69 13.60 2.45 -17.51
N THR A 70 12.84 1.40 -17.75
CA THR A 70 11.46 1.45 -18.25
C THR A 70 10.53 0.47 -17.56
N ASP A 71 10.95 -0.10 -16.43
CA ASP A 71 10.23 -1.12 -15.66
C ASP A 71 10.49 -0.99 -14.14
N GLU A 72 10.89 0.21 -13.68
CA GLU A 72 11.20 0.43 -12.25
C GLU A 72 9.98 0.17 -11.38
N GLU A 73 8.85 0.76 -11.77
CA GLU A 73 7.56 0.70 -11.07
C GLU A 73 6.90 -0.70 -11.09
N CYS A 74 7.50 -1.63 -11.85
CA CYS A 74 7.01 -3.01 -11.99
C CYS A 74 8.07 -4.06 -11.61
N GLY A 75 9.19 -3.66 -10.99
CA GLY A 75 10.19 -4.56 -10.42
C GLY A 75 11.53 -4.62 -11.16
N SER A 76 11.84 -3.65 -12.02
CA SER A 76 13.17 -3.41 -12.64
C SER A 76 13.75 -4.61 -13.39
N SER A 77 12.91 -5.38 -14.10
CA SER A 77 13.35 -6.55 -14.86
C SER A 77 14.26 -6.17 -16.03
N ASP A 78 14.10 -4.97 -16.59
CA ASP A 78 14.93 -4.38 -17.63
C ASP A 78 16.36 -4.11 -17.16
N ILE A 79 16.54 -3.63 -15.93
CA ILE A 79 17.85 -3.38 -15.32
C ILE A 79 18.56 -4.70 -15.02
N ALA A 80 17.82 -5.71 -14.53
CA ALA A 80 18.37 -7.04 -14.36
C ALA A 80 18.88 -7.62 -15.69
N HIS A 81 18.13 -7.44 -16.79
CA HIS A 81 18.55 -7.85 -18.13
C HIS A 81 19.76 -7.03 -18.61
N TYR A 82 19.74 -5.70 -18.42
CA TYR A 82 20.83 -4.82 -18.84
C TYR A 82 22.17 -5.22 -18.21
N TYR A 83 22.20 -5.42 -16.89
CA TYR A 83 23.43 -5.83 -16.18
C TYR A 83 23.81 -7.30 -16.38
N ALA A 84 22.96 -8.12 -16.99
CA ALA A 84 23.36 -9.44 -17.45
C ALA A 84 24.26 -9.39 -18.71
N VAL A 85 24.17 -8.32 -19.52
CA VAL A 85 24.94 -8.15 -20.76
C VAL A 85 25.96 -7.02 -20.65
N GLU A 86 25.73 -6.01 -19.86
CA GLU A 86 26.62 -4.87 -19.64
C GLU A 86 27.22 -4.89 -18.24
N LYS A 87 28.50 -4.61 -18.12
CA LYS A 87 29.17 -4.57 -16.82
C LYS A 87 28.70 -3.38 -16.00
N GLU A 88 28.22 -3.66 -14.80
CA GLU A 88 27.90 -2.64 -13.80
C GLU A 88 29.13 -1.83 -13.41
N ALA A 89 28.97 -0.52 -13.22
CA ALA A 89 30.04 0.33 -12.74
C ALA A 89 30.33 0.07 -11.26
N PRO A 90 31.59 0.29 -10.81
CA PRO A 90 31.93 0.15 -9.38
C PRO A 90 31.20 1.11 -8.44
N MET A 91 30.55 2.12 -8.98
CA MET A 91 29.75 3.11 -8.25
C MET A 91 28.51 3.41 -9.07
N THR A 92 27.37 3.25 -8.46
CA THR A 92 26.05 3.57 -9.02
C THR A 92 25.28 4.40 -8.00
N PHE A 93 24.54 5.40 -8.45
CA PHE A 93 23.54 6.07 -7.64
C PHE A 93 22.26 6.26 -8.47
N SER A 94 21.12 6.30 -7.79
CA SER A 94 19.85 6.71 -8.36
C SER A 94 19.49 8.11 -7.87
N PRO A 95 19.06 9.04 -8.73
CA PRO A 95 18.50 10.31 -8.32
C PRO A 95 17.04 10.21 -7.87
N ASP A 96 16.44 9.05 -7.96
CA ASP A 96 15.06 8.74 -7.61
C ASP A 96 14.91 8.53 -6.10
N ALA A 97 15.11 9.61 -5.34
CA ALA A 97 15.04 9.57 -3.88
C ALA A 97 14.96 10.99 -3.30
N ASP A 98 14.68 11.09 -2.01
CA ASP A 98 14.81 12.34 -1.27
C ASP A 98 16.29 12.79 -1.16
N PHE A 99 16.52 14.09 -1.29
CA PHE A 99 17.85 14.67 -1.18
C PHE A 99 18.20 15.05 0.28
N PRO A 100 19.49 15.07 0.69
CA PRO A 100 20.66 14.95 -0.20
C PRO A 100 21.10 13.53 -0.54
N VAL A 101 20.94 12.56 0.35
CA VAL A 101 21.33 11.17 0.15
C VAL A 101 20.53 10.26 1.05
N ILE A 102 19.93 9.23 0.48
CA ILE A 102 19.41 8.07 1.21
C ILE A 102 20.44 6.94 1.08
N ASN A 103 20.95 6.48 2.20
CA ASN A 103 21.93 5.40 2.29
C ASN A 103 21.43 4.21 3.13
N ILE A 104 20.21 4.30 3.65
CA ILE A 104 19.56 3.27 4.45
C ILE A 104 18.10 3.21 4.04
N GLU A 105 17.61 2.04 3.69
CA GLU A 105 16.22 1.78 3.39
C GLU A 105 15.71 0.59 4.20
N LYS A 106 14.41 0.62 4.51
CA LYS A 106 13.71 -0.53 5.06
C LYS A 106 13.51 -1.59 3.98
N GLY A 107 13.52 -2.85 4.37
CA GLY A 107 13.04 -3.92 3.52
C GLY A 107 11.52 -3.86 3.34
N SER A 108 10.99 -4.63 2.41
CA SER A 108 9.54 -4.77 2.21
C SER A 108 9.09 -6.22 2.42
N LEU A 109 7.87 -6.36 2.94
CA LEU A 109 7.16 -7.63 3.01
C LEU A 109 5.73 -7.42 2.54
N ASN A 110 5.42 -7.95 1.36
CA ASN A 110 4.05 -8.02 0.87
C ASN A 110 3.49 -9.40 1.19
N GLY A 111 2.54 -9.45 2.12
CA GLY A 111 1.87 -10.70 2.47
C GLY A 111 0.58 -10.87 1.69
N HIS A 112 0.54 -11.89 0.83
CA HIS A 112 -0.66 -12.30 0.12
C HIS A 112 -1.24 -13.55 0.77
N PHE A 113 -2.54 -13.54 1.03
CA PHE A 113 -3.22 -14.64 1.70
C PHE A 113 -4.60 -14.88 1.10
N VAL A 114 -4.95 -16.15 0.99
CA VAL A 114 -6.24 -16.60 0.47
C VAL A 114 -6.86 -17.63 1.40
N ALA A 115 -8.19 -17.64 1.46
CA ALA A 115 -8.95 -18.69 2.15
C ALA A 115 -10.18 -19.02 1.33
N LYS A 116 -10.68 -20.27 1.47
CA LYS A 116 -11.91 -20.73 0.84
C LYS A 116 -12.73 -21.50 1.85
N TRP A 117 -14.03 -21.42 1.71
CA TRP A 117 -15.03 -22.12 2.52
C TRP A 117 -16.30 -22.37 1.70
N ASP A 118 -17.20 -23.17 2.21
CA ASP A 118 -18.51 -23.35 1.60
C ASP A 118 -19.45 -22.22 2.02
N THR A 119 -20.31 -21.77 1.11
CA THR A 119 -21.31 -20.74 1.38
C THR A 119 -22.33 -21.22 2.44
N GLU A 120 -22.61 -20.37 3.41
CA GLU A 120 -23.54 -20.65 4.52
C GLU A 120 -24.73 -19.69 4.46
N GLU A 121 -25.94 -20.24 4.35
CA GLU A 121 -27.18 -19.48 4.32
C GLU A 121 -27.70 -19.18 5.75
N VAL A 122 -27.08 -18.24 6.43
CA VAL A 122 -27.48 -17.74 7.75
C VAL A 122 -27.92 -16.28 7.67
N SER A 123 -28.60 -15.78 8.69
CA SER A 123 -29.02 -14.37 8.75
C SER A 123 -29.01 -13.89 10.20
N PRO A 124 -28.50 -12.68 10.51
CA PRO A 124 -27.86 -11.73 9.60
C PRO A 124 -26.47 -12.20 9.14
N ARG A 125 -26.02 -11.83 7.93
CA ARG A 125 -24.70 -12.20 7.41
C ARG A 125 -24.05 -11.14 6.53
N ILE A 126 -22.74 -11.25 6.37
CA ILE A 126 -21.92 -10.49 5.44
C ILE A 126 -21.89 -11.24 4.10
N LEU A 127 -22.24 -10.57 3.00
CA LEU A 127 -22.18 -11.12 1.64
C LEU A 127 -20.83 -10.85 0.98
N SER A 128 -20.28 -9.63 1.18
CA SER A 128 -18.98 -9.26 0.63
C SER A 128 -18.34 -8.13 1.42
N VAL A 129 -17.02 -8.06 1.34
CA VAL A 129 -16.21 -6.90 1.77
C VAL A 129 -15.14 -6.68 0.70
N SER A 130 -15.02 -5.45 0.19
CA SER A 130 -14.01 -5.09 -0.79
C SER A 130 -13.36 -3.75 -0.42
N GLY A 131 -12.03 -3.65 -0.56
CA GLY A 131 -11.31 -2.42 -0.28
C GLY A 131 -9.89 -2.46 -0.81
N GLY A 132 -9.43 -1.31 -1.31
CA GLY A 132 -8.10 -1.16 -1.90
C GLY A 132 -7.96 -1.80 -3.28
N LYS A 133 -6.96 -1.37 -4.04
CA LYS A 133 -6.62 -1.89 -5.37
C LYS A 133 -5.13 -1.98 -5.60
N ILE A 134 -4.34 -1.22 -4.84
CA ILE A 134 -2.90 -1.04 -5.03
C ILE A 134 -2.22 -1.33 -3.70
N VAL A 135 -1.21 -2.18 -3.71
CA VAL A 135 -0.59 -2.73 -2.50
C VAL A 135 0.13 -1.67 -1.67
N ASN A 136 0.79 -0.72 -2.33
CA ASN A 136 1.55 0.35 -1.67
C ASN A 136 0.73 1.62 -1.36
N ILE A 137 -0.62 1.52 -1.34
CA ILE A 137 -1.51 2.63 -1.01
C ILE A 137 -2.43 2.23 0.16
N VAL A 138 -2.62 3.15 1.12
CA VAL A 138 -3.63 3.04 2.17
C VAL A 138 -5.02 3.12 1.53
N PRO A 139 -5.92 2.15 1.72
CA PRO A 139 -7.26 2.18 1.14
C PRO A 139 -8.08 3.38 1.64
N GLY A 140 -8.31 4.38 0.78
CA GLY A 140 -9.19 5.51 1.06
C GLY A 140 -10.68 5.18 0.90
N LYS A 141 -11.02 4.03 0.31
CA LYS A 141 -12.40 3.57 0.11
C LYS A 141 -12.52 2.07 0.35
N ALA A 142 -13.61 1.66 0.97
CA ALA A 142 -14.00 0.27 1.13
C ALA A 142 -15.53 0.13 1.13
N THR A 143 -16.03 -1.05 0.77
CA THR A 143 -17.46 -1.35 0.75
C THR A 143 -17.75 -2.71 1.36
N ALA A 144 -18.89 -2.86 2.01
CA ALA A 144 -19.42 -4.15 2.41
C ALA A 144 -20.88 -4.28 1.99
N SER A 145 -21.30 -5.50 1.66
CA SER A 145 -22.70 -5.85 1.43
C SER A 145 -23.16 -6.81 2.50
N VAL A 146 -24.29 -6.50 3.14
CA VAL A 146 -24.82 -7.28 4.27
C VAL A 146 -26.34 -7.48 4.15
N VAL A 147 -26.86 -8.54 4.78
CA VAL A 147 -28.29 -8.82 4.86
C VAL A 147 -28.72 -9.06 6.29
N GLY A 148 -29.99 -8.79 6.59
CA GLY A 148 -30.62 -9.06 7.88
C GLY A 148 -30.34 -8.02 8.98
N ILE A 149 -29.66 -6.90 8.65
CA ILE A 149 -29.45 -5.75 9.53
C ILE A 149 -29.84 -4.49 8.76
N GLY A 150 -30.60 -3.59 9.40
CA GLY A 150 -31.03 -2.33 8.77
C GLY A 150 -29.95 -1.23 8.84
N SER A 151 -30.01 -0.32 7.89
CA SER A 151 -29.07 0.80 7.78
C SER A 151 -28.99 1.69 9.03
N ALA A 152 -30.11 1.89 9.75
CA ALA A 152 -30.15 2.68 10.97
C ALA A 152 -29.29 2.09 12.10
N GLU A 153 -29.34 0.76 12.30
CA GLU A 153 -28.52 0.06 13.31
C GLU A 153 -27.02 0.12 12.94
N ILE A 154 -26.71 -0.04 11.66
CA ILE A 154 -25.33 0.05 11.15
C ILE A 154 -24.76 1.45 11.42
N LEU A 155 -25.51 2.50 11.06
CA LEU A 155 -25.06 3.89 11.20
C LEU A 155 -24.90 4.30 12.68
N GLU A 156 -25.72 3.77 13.61
CA GLU A 156 -25.54 3.97 15.05
C GLU A 156 -24.16 3.47 15.53
N LYS A 157 -23.76 2.29 15.10
CA LYS A 157 -22.42 1.73 15.42
C LYS A 157 -21.31 2.46 14.68
N ALA A 158 -21.55 2.85 13.44
CA ALA A 158 -20.60 3.58 12.61
C ALA A 158 -20.15 4.91 13.23
N GLU A 159 -21.03 5.61 13.97
CA GLU A 159 -20.65 6.84 14.68
C GLU A 159 -19.47 6.65 15.66
N GLN A 160 -19.38 5.49 16.31
CA GLN A 160 -18.28 5.19 17.24
C GLN A 160 -16.96 4.99 16.50
N VAL A 161 -16.99 4.21 15.41
CA VAL A 161 -15.82 3.96 14.57
C VAL A 161 -15.36 5.26 13.88
N GLN A 162 -16.30 6.06 13.38
CA GLN A 162 -16.00 7.36 12.76
C GLN A 162 -15.30 8.31 13.74
N LYS A 163 -15.76 8.39 14.99
CA LYS A 163 -15.12 9.23 16.03
C LYS A 163 -13.68 8.78 16.32
N LYS A 164 -13.40 7.48 16.25
CA LYS A 164 -12.08 6.89 16.49
C LYS A 164 -11.14 7.05 15.31
N THR A 165 -11.62 6.77 14.10
CA THR A 165 -10.79 6.60 12.89
C THR A 165 -10.81 7.80 11.94
N GLY A 166 -11.84 8.64 12.02
CA GLY A 166 -12.10 9.72 11.07
C GLY A 166 -12.60 9.24 9.71
N VAL A 167 -12.93 7.94 9.56
CA VAL A 167 -13.55 7.36 8.36
C VAL A 167 -15.04 7.61 8.40
N VAL A 168 -15.62 8.10 7.30
CA VAL A 168 -17.05 8.39 7.16
C VAL A 168 -17.78 7.17 6.60
N PHE A 169 -18.94 6.84 7.15
CA PHE A 169 -19.76 5.73 6.70
C PHE A 169 -21.10 6.21 6.15
N THR A 170 -21.51 5.64 5.03
CA THR A 170 -22.86 5.80 4.47
C THR A 170 -23.43 4.44 4.11
N CYS A 171 -24.75 4.35 4.05
CA CYS A 171 -25.46 3.12 3.70
C CYS A 171 -26.45 3.38 2.57
N GLU A 172 -26.51 2.43 1.63
CA GLU A 172 -27.56 2.31 0.62
C GLU A 172 -28.32 1.00 0.89
N GLU A 173 -29.66 1.07 0.92
CA GLU A 173 -30.50 -0.09 1.19
C GLU A 173 -31.39 -0.40 -0.02
N SER A 174 -31.33 -1.63 -0.51
CA SER A 174 -32.13 -2.09 -1.63
C SER A 174 -32.43 -3.59 -1.48
N GLU A 175 -33.72 -3.94 -1.65
CA GLU A 175 -34.21 -5.34 -1.68
C GLU A 175 -33.75 -6.21 -0.49
N GLY A 176 -33.64 -5.60 0.71
CA GLY A 176 -33.22 -6.29 1.94
C GLY A 176 -31.70 -6.48 2.08
N THR A 177 -30.94 -5.93 1.17
CA THR A 177 -29.48 -5.83 1.25
C THR A 177 -29.07 -4.40 1.61
N VAL A 178 -28.11 -4.24 2.50
CA VAL A 178 -27.49 -2.95 2.82
C VAL A 178 -26.07 -2.94 2.30
N ILE A 179 -25.74 -1.93 1.48
CA ILE A 179 -24.39 -1.64 1.06
C ILE A 179 -23.83 -0.55 1.97
N ILE A 180 -22.74 -0.85 2.65
CA ILE A 180 -22.01 0.06 3.52
C ILE A 180 -20.81 0.62 2.73
N HIS A 181 -20.70 1.93 2.62
CA HIS A 181 -19.56 2.62 2.06
C HIS A 181 -18.73 3.24 3.18
N ALA A 182 -17.44 2.98 3.19
CA ALA A 182 -16.48 3.60 4.07
C ALA A 182 -15.55 4.52 3.25
N GLU A 183 -15.48 5.79 3.62
CA GLU A 183 -14.62 6.80 3.00
C GLU A 183 -13.61 7.35 4.01
N GLY A 184 -12.36 7.05 3.79
CA GLY A 184 -11.20 7.51 4.53
C GLY A 184 -10.32 8.42 3.68
N GLU A 185 -9.00 8.28 3.84
CA GLU A 185 -8.01 9.10 3.14
C GLU A 185 -6.83 8.22 2.71
N GLY A 186 -6.50 8.25 1.42
CA GLY A 186 -5.36 7.50 0.89
C GLY A 186 -4.04 8.15 1.27
N ALA A 187 -3.02 7.32 1.47
CA ALA A 187 -1.64 7.73 1.69
C ALA A 187 -0.70 6.64 1.14
N HIS A 188 0.60 6.93 1.05
CA HIS A 188 1.57 5.90 0.70
C HIS A 188 1.71 4.89 1.85
N ALA A 189 1.75 3.58 1.55
CA ALA A 189 1.79 2.52 2.56
C ALA A 189 3.05 2.52 3.44
N SER A 190 4.12 3.22 3.06
CA SER A 190 5.29 3.43 3.90
C SER A 190 5.06 4.38 5.06
N LYS A 191 4.00 5.21 4.98
CA LYS A 191 3.57 6.17 6.00
C LYS A 191 2.07 6.02 6.25
N PRO A 192 1.61 4.87 6.73
CA PRO A 192 0.18 4.57 6.85
C PRO A 192 -0.54 5.50 7.83
N GLU A 193 0.18 6.12 8.76
CA GLU A 193 -0.34 7.11 9.73
C GLU A 193 -0.77 8.42 9.09
N GLU A 194 -0.31 8.74 7.89
CA GLU A 194 -0.74 9.92 7.13
C GLU A 194 -2.11 9.73 6.46
N GLY A 195 -2.59 8.48 6.39
CA GLY A 195 -3.88 8.11 5.81
C GLY A 195 -4.95 7.75 6.85
N LYS A 196 -6.16 7.47 6.36
CA LYS A 196 -7.27 6.90 7.13
C LYS A 196 -7.75 5.65 6.41
N ASN A 197 -7.31 4.49 6.87
CA ASN A 197 -7.60 3.22 6.20
C ASN A 197 -9.09 2.85 6.34
N ALA A 198 -9.82 3.03 5.23
CA ALA A 198 -11.25 2.73 5.17
C ALA A 198 -11.56 1.24 5.36
N LEU A 199 -10.66 0.36 4.90
CA LEU A 199 -10.84 -1.09 4.99
C LEU A 199 -10.78 -1.57 6.44
N THR A 200 -9.74 -1.20 7.19
CA THR A 200 -9.61 -1.61 8.60
C THR A 200 -10.72 -1.01 9.47
N ALA A 201 -11.16 0.23 9.18
CA ALA A 201 -12.30 0.84 9.86
C ALA A 201 -13.62 0.12 9.54
N LEU A 202 -13.82 -0.33 8.30
CA LEU A 202 -14.99 -1.11 7.90
C LEU A 202 -15.02 -2.47 8.60
N LEU A 203 -13.88 -3.17 8.70
CA LEU A 203 -13.79 -4.43 9.45
C LEU A 203 -14.12 -4.22 10.94
N GLU A 204 -13.65 -3.13 11.55
CA GLU A 204 -14.02 -2.78 12.94
C GLU A 204 -15.53 -2.57 13.09
N LEU A 205 -16.17 -1.84 12.18
CA LEU A 205 -17.62 -1.64 12.17
C LEU A 205 -18.35 -2.98 12.05
N LEU A 206 -17.97 -3.84 11.12
CA LEU A 206 -18.61 -5.14 10.91
C LEU A 206 -18.51 -6.02 12.16
N CYS A 207 -17.41 -5.99 12.90
CA CYS A 207 -17.27 -6.72 14.17
C CYS A 207 -18.18 -6.20 15.32
N MET A 208 -18.77 -5.00 15.19
CA MET A 208 -19.70 -4.44 16.18
C MET A 208 -21.15 -4.79 15.88
N LEU A 209 -21.44 -5.43 14.76
CA LEU A 209 -22.78 -5.78 14.30
C LEU A 209 -23.13 -7.23 14.66
N PRO A 210 -24.41 -7.55 14.93
CA PRO A 210 -24.82 -8.85 15.46
C PRO A 210 -24.99 -9.90 14.33
N PHE A 211 -23.95 -10.15 13.55
CA PHE A 211 -23.98 -11.18 12.52
C PHE A 211 -24.05 -12.58 13.12
N ALA A 212 -24.70 -13.50 12.41
CA ALA A 212 -24.70 -14.91 12.74
C ALA A 212 -23.29 -15.52 12.60
N ALA A 213 -23.00 -16.51 13.41
CA ALA A 213 -21.75 -17.25 13.30
C ALA A 213 -21.70 -18.02 11.97
N CYS A 214 -20.74 -17.70 11.14
CA CYS A 214 -20.45 -18.35 9.85
C CYS A 214 -19.02 -18.04 9.42
N SER A 215 -18.56 -18.65 8.34
CA SER A 215 -17.19 -18.52 7.85
C SER A 215 -16.82 -17.08 7.49
N THR A 216 -17.72 -16.31 6.88
CA THR A 216 -17.50 -14.89 6.56
C THR A 216 -17.35 -14.02 7.80
N THR A 217 -18.20 -14.21 8.81
CA THR A 217 -18.14 -13.50 10.09
C THR A 217 -16.83 -13.82 10.82
N ASP A 218 -16.45 -15.10 10.91
CA ASP A 218 -15.22 -15.56 11.54
C ASP A 218 -13.96 -14.98 10.81
N ALA A 219 -14.00 -14.92 9.48
CA ALA A 219 -12.94 -14.31 8.69
C ALA A 219 -12.79 -12.81 8.97
N VAL A 220 -13.87 -12.06 9.00
CA VAL A 220 -13.87 -10.62 9.32
C VAL A 220 -13.33 -10.36 10.72
N GLU A 221 -13.76 -11.14 11.72
CA GLU A 221 -13.24 -11.03 13.09
C GLU A 221 -11.74 -11.34 13.18
N LYS A 222 -11.27 -12.37 12.46
CA LYS A 222 -9.85 -12.72 12.41
C LYS A 222 -9.02 -11.62 11.76
N LEU A 223 -9.49 -11.09 10.62
CA LEU A 223 -8.81 -9.98 9.93
C LEU A 223 -8.77 -8.73 10.80
N HIS A 224 -9.86 -8.37 11.47
CA HIS A 224 -9.87 -7.23 12.39
C HIS A 224 -8.89 -7.42 13.55
N ARG A 225 -8.76 -8.62 14.10
CA ARG A 225 -7.77 -8.92 15.16
C ARG A 225 -6.32 -8.84 14.67
N MET A 226 -6.06 -9.11 13.39
CA MET A 226 -4.71 -9.02 12.80
C MET A 226 -4.36 -7.61 12.36
N PHE A 227 -5.34 -6.89 11.85
CA PHE A 227 -5.19 -5.55 11.29
C PHE A 227 -6.19 -4.57 11.93
N PRO A 228 -6.10 -4.34 13.26
CA PRO A 228 -7.02 -3.39 13.90
C PRO A 228 -6.77 -1.97 13.41
N SER A 229 -7.83 -1.17 13.36
CA SER A 229 -7.73 0.23 12.93
C SER A 229 -6.74 1.01 13.80
N GLY A 230 -5.80 1.68 13.14
CA GLY A 230 -4.75 2.49 13.79
C GLY A 230 -3.50 1.73 14.22
N ASP A 231 -3.44 0.42 14.01
CA ASP A 231 -2.20 -0.34 14.20
C ASP A 231 -1.29 -0.23 12.97
N HIS A 232 -0.56 0.84 12.90
CA HIS A 232 0.39 1.10 11.82
C HIS A 232 1.75 0.43 11.99
N GLN A 233 1.98 -0.29 13.10
CA GLN A 233 3.26 -0.90 13.45
C GLN A 233 3.18 -2.42 13.64
N ALA A 234 2.05 -3.04 13.29
CA ALA A 234 1.81 -4.48 13.41
C ALA A 234 1.98 -5.03 14.84
N GLU A 235 1.55 -4.27 15.86
CA GLU A 235 1.55 -4.70 17.25
C GLU A 235 0.67 -5.95 17.44
N ALA A 236 -0.49 -5.96 16.79
CA ALA A 236 -1.43 -7.09 16.84
C ALA A 236 -0.83 -8.38 16.24
N LEU A 237 0.03 -8.26 15.24
CA LEU A 237 0.76 -9.38 14.67
C LEU A 237 1.98 -9.78 15.51
N GLY A 238 2.46 -8.91 16.42
CA GLY A 238 3.64 -9.16 17.26
C GLY A 238 4.96 -9.02 16.53
N ILE A 239 5.01 -8.16 15.50
CA ILE A 239 6.20 -7.85 14.71
C ILE A 239 6.57 -6.37 14.73
N ASN A 240 6.13 -5.63 15.73
CA ASN A 240 6.38 -4.20 15.93
C ASN A 240 7.86 -3.89 16.27
N LEU A 241 8.73 -4.09 15.29
CA LEU A 241 10.18 -3.88 15.42
C LEU A 241 10.56 -2.41 15.23
N GLU A 242 11.67 -2.02 15.86
CA GLU A 242 12.28 -0.70 15.71
C GLU A 242 13.79 -0.80 15.85
N ASP A 243 14.56 -0.03 15.08
CA ASP A 243 15.99 0.19 15.29
C ASP A 243 16.38 1.67 15.12
N GLU A 244 17.55 2.04 15.63
CA GLU A 244 18.01 3.44 15.61
C GLU A 244 18.32 3.98 14.21
N LEU A 245 18.61 3.11 13.24
CA LEU A 245 19.05 3.51 11.92
C LEU A 245 17.89 3.65 10.94
N SER A 246 16.97 2.68 10.91
CA SER A 246 15.85 2.64 9.96
C SER A 246 14.48 2.94 10.60
N GLY A 247 14.41 3.07 11.93
CA GLY A 247 13.19 3.41 12.65
C GLY A 247 12.21 2.24 12.78
N LYS A 248 10.93 2.55 12.89
CA LYS A 248 9.86 1.59 13.19
C LYS A 248 9.39 0.83 11.97
N LEU A 249 8.98 -0.43 12.17
CA LEU A 249 8.20 -1.16 11.18
C LEU A 249 6.89 -0.41 10.88
N THR A 250 6.47 -0.42 9.61
CA THR A 250 5.14 0.06 9.23
C THR A 250 4.33 -1.05 8.59
N MET A 251 3.01 -1.02 8.80
CA MET A 251 2.06 -2.01 8.28
C MET A 251 0.83 -1.32 7.71
N ASN A 252 0.43 -1.73 6.51
CA ASN A 252 -0.81 -1.32 5.88
C ASN A 252 -1.58 -2.55 5.39
N PHE A 253 -2.83 -2.72 5.78
CA PHE A 253 -3.73 -3.68 5.14
C PHE A 253 -4.28 -3.02 3.88
N SER A 254 -3.80 -3.48 2.73
CA SER A 254 -3.86 -2.75 1.47
C SER A 254 -5.02 -3.16 0.57
N VAL A 255 -5.31 -4.46 0.50
CA VAL A 255 -6.33 -4.99 -0.42
C VAL A 255 -7.08 -6.13 0.26
N LEU A 256 -8.40 -6.14 0.09
CA LEU A 256 -9.26 -7.26 0.46
C LEU A 256 -10.39 -7.42 -0.54
N GLU A 257 -10.58 -8.64 -1.02
CA GLU A 257 -11.80 -9.13 -1.65
C GLU A 257 -12.29 -10.33 -0.85
N LEU A 258 -13.41 -10.19 -0.17
CA LEU A 258 -14.08 -11.23 0.62
C LEU A 258 -15.48 -11.44 0.10
N ASN A 259 -15.86 -12.68 -0.12
CA ASN A 259 -17.16 -13.12 -0.59
C ASN A 259 -17.69 -14.25 0.29
N GLU A 260 -18.88 -14.76 -0.04
CA GLU A 260 -19.54 -15.84 0.69
C GLU A 260 -18.79 -17.19 0.61
N ASP A 261 -17.84 -17.35 -0.30
CA ASP A 261 -17.08 -18.59 -0.54
C ASP A 261 -15.56 -18.48 -0.34
N GLY A 262 -15.07 -17.30 0.08
CA GLY A 262 -13.65 -17.12 0.35
C GLY A 262 -13.18 -15.68 0.47
N LEU A 263 -11.88 -15.53 0.60
CA LEU A 263 -11.21 -14.24 0.61
C LEU A 263 -9.86 -14.28 -0.12
N ASP A 264 -9.46 -13.10 -0.60
CA ASP A 264 -8.14 -12.78 -1.11
C ASP A 264 -7.71 -11.45 -0.48
N GLY A 265 -6.56 -11.42 0.17
CA GLY A 265 -6.10 -10.24 0.90
C GLY A 265 -4.61 -10.01 0.79
N ILE A 266 -4.21 -8.73 0.77
CA ILE A 266 -2.81 -8.33 0.68
C ILE A 266 -2.52 -7.21 1.69
N PHE A 267 -1.39 -7.33 2.39
CA PHE A 267 -0.83 -6.25 3.19
C PHE A 267 0.57 -5.86 2.72
N ASP A 268 0.94 -4.60 2.91
CA ASP A 268 2.31 -4.06 2.74
C ASP A 268 2.91 -3.77 4.12
N SER A 269 4.18 -4.14 4.31
CA SER A 269 4.94 -3.80 5.50
C SER A 269 6.34 -3.38 5.14
N ARG A 270 6.83 -2.29 5.77
CA ARG A 270 8.21 -1.83 5.65
C ARG A 270 8.98 -2.27 6.88
N ILE A 271 9.97 -3.10 6.64
CA ILE A 271 10.69 -3.84 7.67
C ILE A 271 11.99 -3.12 8.01
N PRO A 272 12.24 -2.72 9.27
CA PRO A 272 13.51 -2.13 9.69
C PRO A 272 14.67 -3.12 9.51
N ILE A 273 15.91 -2.60 9.51
CA ILE A 273 17.13 -3.38 9.28
C ILE A 273 17.27 -4.55 10.27
N CYS A 274 16.77 -4.40 11.50
CA CYS A 274 16.75 -5.46 12.50
C CYS A 274 15.76 -6.60 12.22
N GLY A 275 14.90 -6.44 11.18
CA GLY A 275 13.95 -7.46 10.78
C GLY A 275 14.62 -8.59 10.00
N THR A 276 14.23 -9.82 10.30
CA THR A 276 14.74 -11.05 9.69
C THR A 276 13.61 -11.99 9.32
N THR A 277 13.94 -13.05 8.59
CA THR A 277 12.97 -14.15 8.35
C THR A 277 12.43 -14.71 9.67
N GLU A 278 13.25 -14.84 10.68
CA GLU A 278 12.89 -15.46 11.96
C GLU A 278 11.93 -14.59 12.78
N ASN A 279 12.24 -13.29 12.91
CA ASN A 279 11.48 -12.40 13.80
C ASN A 279 10.32 -11.67 13.11
N VAL A 280 10.20 -11.76 11.78
CA VAL A 280 9.09 -11.20 11.00
C VAL A 280 8.31 -12.31 10.28
N LEU A 281 8.88 -12.91 9.23
CA LEU A 281 8.14 -13.81 8.35
C LEU A 281 7.62 -15.05 9.08
N ASN A 282 8.44 -15.69 9.92
CA ASN A 282 8.03 -16.86 10.67
C ASN A 282 6.95 -16.53 11.71
N VAL A 283 7.04 -15.36 12.36
CA VAL A 283 6.02 -14.90 13.33
C VAL A 283 4.69 -14.67 12.61
N VAL A 284 4.68 -13.99 11.46
CA VAL A 284 3.48 -13.80 10.65
C VAL A 284 2.88 -15.14 10.25
N LYS A 285 3.68 -16.06 9.71
CA LYS A 285 3.22 -17.41 9.32
C LYS A 285 2.63 -18.20 10.49
N GLU A 286 3.22 -18.13 11.68
CA GLU A 286 2.69 -18.81 12.86
C GLU A 286 1.38 -18.20 13.35
N ARG A 287 1.24 -16.86 13.32
CA ARG A 287 -0.01 -16.18 13.65
C ARG A 287 -1.12 -16.61 12.71
N TRP A 288 -0.81 -16.66 11.42
CA TRP A 288 -1.75 -17.10 10.39
C TRP A 288 -2.24 -18.53 10.61
N LYS A 289 -1.31 -19.48 10.86
CA LYS A 289 -1.65 -20.89 11.16
C LYS A 289 -2.56 -21.04 12.37
N LYS A 290 -2.29 -20.28 13.44
CA LYS A 290 -3.09 -20.32 14.68
C LYS A 290 -4.53 -19.84 14.49
N MET A 291 -4.80 -19.10 13.42
CA MET A 291 -6.14 -18.61 13.11
C MET A 291 -6.95 -19.56 12.21
N GLY A 292 -6.40 -20.75 11.91
CA GLY A 292 -7.13 -21.80 11.20
C GLY A 292 -7.27 -21.59 9.69
N SER A 293 -6.47 -20.71 9.10
CA SER A 293 -6.41 -20.54 7.65
C SER A 293 -5.45 -21.58 7.07
N HIS A 294 -5.90 -22.35 6.09
CA HIS A 294 -5.01 -23.18 5.26
C HIS A 294 -4.41 -22.28 4.17
N TYR A 295 -3.10 -22.40 3.94
CA TYR A 295 -2.37 -21.70 2.86
C TYR A 295 -2.49 -22.45 1.55
#